data_b069c614a6071ec68d06e77751e36e69
#
_entry.id   b069c614a6071ec68d06e77751e36e69
#
_cell.length_a   1.000
_cell.length_b   1.000
_cell.length_c   1.000
_cell.angle_alpha   90.00
_cell.angle_beta   90.00
_cell.angle_gamma   90.00
#
_symmetry.space_group_name_H-M   'P 1'
#
loop_
_entity.id
_entity.type
_entity.pdbx_description
1 polymer ?
#
loop_
_entity_poly.entity_id
_entity_poly.type
_entity_poly.pdbx_seq_one_letter_code
_entity_poly.pdbx_strand_id
1 'polypeptide(L)'
;MEMSTRKVAEWKREALVGLQDLIKKYPVIAAADLTKVRSSQIHELRKRLRSKVIMLVTKNNLLRKSVELSDYKDAPIGEFVKDLQGSNILLFTDTNPFKLIILLEKSKVRVPAKAGDIATNEIMISAGNTGLAPGPVISEFGEVKVPTRIEGGSIWVAKDTVVARKGDLITPKMASVLSKLGQKPMEAGLSIVSAFDNGAIIRTADLSFDLTAYRKDLVQAISNAFGLSMEADYVTPEVAPRMLGKAMNQALALADGAGYLETGTVEHVLRRAVLNAMVLNQKIPPTGNP
;
A
#
# COMPACT_ATOMS: atom_id res chain seq x y z
N MET A 1 -35.91 3.63 -44.25
CA MET A 1 -35.30 2.58 -43.42
C MET A 1 -35.60 2.90 -41.95
N GLU A 2 -36.74 2.39 -41.49
CA GLU A 2 -37.27 2.66 -40.15
C GLU A 2 -36.39 2.00 -39.09
N MET A 3 -35.72 2.82 -38.34
CA MET A 3 -35.00 2.36 -37.15
C MET A 3 -36.04 1.98 -36.06
N SER A 4 -36.14 0.67 -35.85
CA SER A 4 -36.93 0.06 -34.78
C SER A 4 -36.67 0.75 -33.45
N THR A 5 -37.56 1.60 -32.99
CA THR A 5 -37.59 2.22 -31.66
C THR A 5 -37.95 1.16 -30.63
N ARG A 6 -36.93 0.36 -30.19
CA ARG A 6 -37.07 -0.47 -28.99
C ARG A 6 -37.40 0.45 -27.81
N LYS A 7 -38.61 0.33 -27.26
CA LYS A 7 -38.99 1.01 -26.02
C LYS A 7 -37.93 0.75 -24.95
N VAL A 8 -37.14 1.76 -24.66
CA VAL A 8 -36.13 1.69 -23.57
C VAL A 8 -36.92 1.68 -22.28
N ALA A 9 -36.71 0.65 -21.44
CA ALA A 9 -37.38 0.52 -20.16
C ALA A 9 -37.17 1.78 -19.30
N GLU A 10 -38.19 2.26 -18.59
CA GLU A 10 -38.14 3.51 -17.79
C GLU A 10 -36.97 3.57 -16.80
N TRP A 11 -36.73 2.48 -16.10
CA TRP A 11 -35.60 2.40 -15.16
C TRP A 11 -34.21 2.66 -15.80
N LYS A 12 -34.04 2.37 -17.12
CA LYS A 12 -32.82 2.67 -17.86
C LYS A 12 -32.69 4.16 -18.15
N ARG A 13 -33.81 4.83 -18.40
CA ARG A 13 -33.82 6.29 -18.61
C ARG A 13 -33.49 7.02 -17.31
N GLU A 14 -34.09 6.62 -16.20
CA GLU A 14 -33.80 7.16 -14.88
C GLU A 14 -32.32 6.95 -14.51
N ALA A 15 -31.78 5.75 -14.75
CA ALA A 15 -30.37 5.46 -14.51
C ALA A 15 -29.43 6.31 -15.38
N LEU A 16 -29.81 6.60 -16.65
CA LEU A 16 -28.98 7.47 -17.52
C LEU A 16 -29.01 8.92 -17.03
N VAL A 17 -30.18 9.45 -16.65
CA VAL A 17 -30.29 10.81 -16.12
C VAL A 17 -29.50 10.93 -14.81
N GLY A 18 -29.68 9.99 -13.89
CA GLY A 18 -28.92 9.99 -12.63
C GLY A 18 -27.41 9.90 -12.83
N LEU A 19 -26.94 9.14 -13.85
CA LEU A 19 -25.51 9.10 -14.21
C LEU A 19 -25.03 10.44 -14.77
N GLN A 20 -25.78 11.08 -15.64
CA GLN A 20 -25.44 12.38 -16.21
C GLN A 20 -25.33 13.45 -15.12
N ASP A 21 -26.28 13.46 -14.16
CA ASP A 21 -26.24 14.39 -13.03
C ASP A 21 -25.01 14.18 -12.15
N LEU A 22 -24.63 12.92 -11.89
CA LEU A 22 -23.41 12.60 -11.12
C LEU A 22 -22.14 13.00 -11.87
N ILE A 23 -22.06 12.76 -13.18
CA ILE A 23 -20.92 13.17 -14.02
C ILE A 23 -20.74 14.69 -14.02
N LYS A 24 -21.86 15.45 -14.05
CA LYS A 24 -21.81 16.92 -14.00
C LYS A 24 -21.45 17.45 -12.63
N LYS A 25 -21.86 16.75 -11.58
CA LYS A 25 -21.70 17.21 -10.19
C LYS A 25 -20.29 16.97 -9.63
N TYR A 26 -19.64 15.89 -10.00
CA TYR A 26 -18.35 15.48 -9.43
C TYR A 26 -17.23 15.59 -10.45
N PRO A 27 -16.14 16.33 -10.12
CA PRO A 27 -15.00 16.52 -11.00
C PRO A 27 -14.15 15.26 -11.16
N VAL A 28 -14.17 14.37 -10.15
CA VAL A 28 -13.39 13.14 -10.14
C VAL A 28 -14.30 11.92 -10.25
N ILE A 29 -14.02 11.11 -11.27
CA ILE A 29 -14.71 9.84 -11.53
C ILE A 29 -13.68 8.74 -11.58
N ALA A 30 -13.72 7.78 -10.68
CA ALA A 30 -12.84 6.63 -10.71
C ALA A 30 -13.63 5.35 -10.96
N ALA A 31 -13.03 4.45 -11.71
CA ALA A 31 -13.56 3.11 -11.91
C ALA A 31 -12.70 2.10 -11.15
N ALA A 32 -13.34 1.28 -10.33
CA ALA A 32 -12.67 0.23 -9.59
C ALA A 32 -13.20 -1.15 -9.99
N ASP A 33 -12.30 -2.14 -10.03
CA ASP A 33 -12.65 -3.52 -10.36
C ASP A 33 -13.45 -4.17 -9.23
N LEU A 34 -14.55 -4.82 -9.62
CA LEU A 34 -15.41 -5.62 -8.74
C LEU A 34 -15.06 -7.10 -8.75
N THR A 35 -14.12 -7.53 -9.56
CA THR A 35 -13.73 -8.93 -9.67
C THR A 35 -13.25 -9.42 -8.30
N LYS A 36 -13.84 -10.53 -7.82
CA LYS A 36 -13.54 -11.15 -6.51
C LYS A 36 -14.01 -10.36 -5.28
N VAL A 37 -14.72 -9.23 -5.42
CA VAL A 37 -15.30 -8.48 -4.29
C VAL A 37 -16.72 -8.95 -4.02
N ARG A 38 -17.02 -9.32 -2.77
CA ARG A 38 -18.36 -9.80 -2.36
C ARG A 38 -19.30 -8.63 -2.07
N SER A 39 -20.59 -8.84 -2.28
CA SER A 39 -21.63 -7.81 -2.01
C SER A 39 -21.60 -7.28 -0.58
N SER A 40 -21.36 -8.13 0.41
CA SER A 40 -21.22 -7.72 1.83
C SER A 40 -20.06 -6.75 2.03
N GLN A 41 -18.95 -6.95 1.33
CA GLN A 41 -17.77 -6.09 1.39
C GLN A 41 -18.02 -4.73 0.75
N ILE A 42 -18.74 -4.71 -0.39
CA ILE A 42 -19.15 -3.47 -1.05
C ILE A 42 -20.08 -2.67 -0.13
N HIS A 43 -21.00 -3.32 0.57
CA HIS A 43 -21.88 -2.66 1.54
C HIS A 43 -21.08 -2.06 2.72
N GLU A 44 -20.10 -2.77 3.23
CA GLU A 44 -19.26 -2.28 4.32
C GLU A 44 -18.38 -1.10 3.86
N LEU A 45 -17.75 -1.21 2.68
CA LEU A 45 -16.98 -0.12 2.07
C LEU A 45 -17.87 1.11 1.80
N ARG A 46 -19.08 0.90 1.27
CA ARG A 46 -20.05 1.98 1.05
C ARG A 46 -20.43 2.68 2.37
N LYS A 47 -20.58 1.92 3.45
CA LYS A 47 -20.88 2.50 4.77
C LYS A 47 -19.72 3.34 5.31
N ARG A 48 -18.48 2.86 5.14
CA ARG A 48 -17.27 3.59 5.59
C ARG A 48 -16.97 4.84 4.78
N LEU A 49 -17.23 4.80 3.47
CA LEU A 49 -16.86 5.87 2.54
C LEU A 49 -18.03 6.80 2.17
N ARG A 50 -19.23 6.58 2.72
CA ARG A 50 -20.47 7.29 2.37
C ARG A 50 -20.37 8.82 2.45
N SER A 51 -19.54 9.34 3.35
CA SER A 51 -19.37 10.79 3.53
C SER A 51 -18.47 11.45 2.48
N LYS A 52 -17.65 10.68 1.75
CA LYS A 52 -16.61 11.21 0.84
C LYS A 52 -16.75 10.73 -0.60
N VAL A 53 -17.40 9.59 -0.82
CA VAL A 53 -17.46 8.93 -2.13
C VAL A 53 -18.84 8.36 -2.37
N ILE A 54 -19.42 8.65 -3.53
CA ILE A 54 -20.63 8.01 -4.01
C ILE A 54 -20.24 6.81 -4.85
N MET A 55 -20.72 5.64 -4.47
CA MET A 55 -20.44 4.37 -5.15
C MET A 55 -21.64 3.91 -5.94
N LEU A 56 -21.50 3.78 -7.25
CA LEU A 56 -22.54 3.32 -8.15
C LEU A 56 -22.05 2.12 -8.98
N VAL A 57 -22.79 1.03 -8.93
CA VAL A 57 -22.54 -0.15 -9.77
C VAL A 57 -23.46 -0.07 -10.98
N THR A 58 -22.87 0.08 -12.17
CA THR A 58 -23.62 0.15 -13.42
C THR A 58 -22.99 -0.72 -14.50
N LYS A 59 -23.79 -1.04 -15.52
CA LYS A 59 -23.25 -1.71 -16.72
C LYS A 59 -22.44 -0.71 -17.55
N ASN A 60 -21.24 -1.09 -18.00
CA ASN A 60 -20.38 -0.24 -18.83
C ASN A 60 -21.09 0.33 -20.06
N ASN A 61 -22.03 -0.43 -20.65
CA ASN A 61 -22.84 0.04 -21.78
C ASN A 61 -23.80 1.19 -21.42
N LEU A 62 -24.29 1.26 -20.17
CA LEU A 62 -25.10 2.39 -19.72
C LEU A 62 -24.25 3.63 -19.55
N LEU A 63 -23.05 3.47 -19.01
CA LEU A 63 -22.08 4.56 -18.87
C LEU A 63 -21.67 5.11 -20.25
N ARG A 64 -21.36 4.24 -21.21
CA ARG A 64 -21.05 4.66 -22.60
C ARG A 64 -22.16 5.50 -23.19
N LYS A 65 -23.39 5.03 -23.09
CA LYS A 65 -24.56 5.76 -23.60
C LYS A 65 -24.81 7.08 -22.87
N SER A 66 -24.55 7.15 -21.55
CA SER A 66 -24.73 8.39 -20.80
C SER A 66 -23.71 9.46 -21.24
N VAL A 67 -22.48 9.06 -21.57
CA VAL A 67 -21.44 9.97 -22.10
C VAL A 67 -21.74 10.36 -23.55
N GLU A 68 -22.19 9.42 -24.40
CA GLU A 68 -22.58 9.68 -25.80
C GLU A 68 -23.78 10.65 -25.93
N LEU A 69 -24.69 10.60 -24.97
CA LEU A 69 -25.89 11.45 -24.94
C LEU A 69 -25.67 12.79 -24.24
N SER A 70 -24.55 12.96 -23.57
CA SER A 70 -24.15 14.22 -22.94
C SER A 70 -23.25 15.05 -23.86
N ASP A 71 -23.13 16.36 -23.59
CA ASP A 71 -22.27 17.29 -24.34
C ASP A 71 -20.77 17.00 -24.25
N TYR A 72 -20.41 15.90 -23.56
CA TYR A 72 -19.03 15.45 -23.35
C TYR A 72 -18.52 14.43 -24.39
N LYS A 73 -19.14 14.37 -25.59
CA LYS A 73 -18.75 13.41 -26.65
C LYS A 73 -17.28 13.53 -27.08
N ASP A 74 -16.77 14.75 -27.11
CA ASP A 74 -15.41 15.08 -27.54
C ASP A 74 -14.43 15.26 -26.36
N ALA A 75 -14.92 15.03 -25.12
CA ALA A 75 -14.09 15.13 -23.92
C ALA A 75 -13.31 13.82 -23.67
N PRO A 76 -12.15 13.89 -22.99
CA PRO A 76 -11.34 12.73 -22.65
C PRO A 76 -12.10 11.62 -21.89
N ILE A 77 -13.27 11.95 -21.31
CA ILE A 77 -14.15 10.99 -20.61
C ILE A 77 -14.63 9.86 -21.55
N GLY A 78 -14.69 10.10 -22.85
CA GLY A 78 -15.01 9.07 -23.84
C GLY A 78 -13.93 7.98 -23.93
N GLU A 79 -12.66 8.34 -23.80
CA GLU A 79 -11.54 7.39 -23.75
C GLU A 79 -11.53 6.61 -22.42
N PHE A 80 -11.76 7.32 -21.30
CA PHE A 80 -11.92 6.68 -19.98
C PHE A 80 -12.94 5.54 -20.02
N VAL A 81 -14.09 5.78 -20.65
CA VAL A 81 -15.15 4.77 -20.71
C VAL A 81 -14.81 3.61 -21.67
N LYS A 82 -14.02 3.84 -22.71
CA LYS A 82 -13.54 2.77 -23.61
C LYS A 82 -12.56 1.83 -22.94
N ASP A 83 -11.72 2.36 -22.04
CA ASP A 83 -10.73 1.60 -21.30
C ASP A 83 -11.38 0.67 -20.22
N LEU A 84 -12.66 0.88 -19.89
CA LEU A 84 -13.36 0.09 -18.88
C LEU A 84 -13.78 -1.29 -19.43
N GLN A 85 -13.12 -2.33 -18.93
CA GLN A 85 -13.43 -3.72 -19.22
C GLN A 85 -13.94 -4.43 -17.96
N GLY A 86 -14.75 -5.48 -18.13
CA GLY A 86 -15.25 -6.29 -17.00
C GLY A 86 -16.34 -5.62 -16.17
N SER A 87 -16.43 -6.02 -14.91
CA SER A 87 -17.42 -5.51 -13.94
C SER A 87 -16.78 -4.44 -13.09
N ASN A 88 -17.21 -3.19 -13.26
CA ASN A 88 -16.64 -2.04 -12.56
C ASN A 88 -17.67 -1.38 -11.64
N ILE A 89 -17.19 -0.80 -10.56
CA ILE A 89 -17.89 0.15 -9.72
C ILE A 89 -17.39 1.56 -10.01
N LEU A 90 -18.28 2.49 -10.20
CA LEU A 90 -17.98 3.90 -10.38
C LEU A 90 -17.95 4.60 -9.02
N LEU A 91 -16.92 5.38 -8.80
CA LEU A 91 -16.68 6.16 -7.60
C LEU A 91 -16.69 7.65 -7.99
N PHE A 92 -17.66 8.40 -7.47
CA PHE A 92 -17.78 9.84 -7.70
C PHE A 92 -17.33 10.58 -6.45
N THR A 93 -16.41 11.52 -6.59
CA THR A 93 -15.85 12.25 -5.43
C THR A 93 -15.32 13.62 -5.84
N ASP A 94 -15.24 14.53 -4.87
CA ASP A 94 -14.56 15.82 -4.99
C ASP A 94 -13.07 15.73 -4.56
N THR A 95 -12.68 14.55 -4.09
CA THR A 95 -11.32 14.33 -3.57
C THR A 95 -10.39 13.91 -4.70
N ASN A 96 -9.16 14.43 -4.68
CA ASN A 96 -8.10 14.06 -5.62
C ASN A 96 -7.93 12.52 -5.72
N PRO A 97 -7.75 11.95 -6.95
CA PRO A 97 -7.60 10.53 -7.21
C PRO A 97 -6.56 9.83 -6.34
N PHE A 98 -5.41 10.46 -6.09
CA PHE A 98 -4.35 9.90 -5.24
C PHE A 98 -4.79 9.75 -3.77
N LYS A 99 -5.51 10.74 -3.24
CA LYS A 99 -6.09 10.64 -1.89
C LYS A 99 -7.17 9.58 -1.83
N LEU A 100 -7.94 9.40 -2.92
CA LEU A 100 -8.96 8.34 -3.04
C LEU A 100 -8.33 6.96 -2.93
N ILE A 101 -7.20 6.71 -3.59
CA ILE A 101 -6.48 5.43 -3.49
C ILE A 101 -6.04 5.16 -2.05
N ILE A 102 -5.40 6.13 -1.40
CA ILE A 102 -4.97 5.99 -0.01
C ILE A 102 -6.18 5.70 0.91
N LEU A 103 -7.32 6.33 0.65
CA LEU A 103 -8.56 6.06 1.38
C LEU A 103 -9.08 4.63 1.14
N LEU A 104 -9.03 4.16 -0.11
CA LEU A 104 -9.42 2.79 -0.47
C LEU A 104 -8.48 1.76 0.14
N GLU A 105 -7.18 2.00 0.13
CA GLU A 105 -6.19 1.13 0.78
C GLU A 105 -6.40 1.03 2.29
N LYS A 106 -6.63 2.14 2.96
CA LYS A 106 -6.94 2.17 4.40
C LYS A 106 -8.30 1.54 4.73
N SER A 107 -9.22 1.50 3.78
CA SER A 107 -10.55 0.92 3.95
C SER A 107 -10.64 -0.57 3.63
N LYS A 108 -9.52 -1.22 3.22
CA LYS A 108 -9.47 -2.67 3.02
C LYS A 108 -10.02 -3.41 4.24
N VAL A 109 -10.84 -4.41 4.00
CA VAL A 109 -11.50 -5.21 5.04
C VAL A 109 -10.89 -6.60 5.04
N ARG A 110 -10.53 -7.09 6.23
CA ARG A 110 -10.08 -8.48 6.37
C ARG A 110 -11.26 -9.44 6.26
N VAL A 111 -11.13 -10.41 5.38
CA VAL A 111 -12.19 -11.37 5.07
C VAL A 111 -11.68 -12.80 5.17
N PRO A 112 -12.56 -13.78 5.48
CA PRO A 112 -12.19 -15.18 5.49
C PRO A 112 -11.83 -15.63 4.07
N ALA A 113 -10.79 -16.44 3.96
CA ALA A 113 -10.37 -17.06 2.72
C ALA A 113 -11.39 -18.08 2.22
N LYS A 114 -11.55 -18.21 0.90
CA LYS A 114 -12.32 -19.28 0.26
C LYS A 114 -11.41 -20.18 -0.56
N ALA A 115 -11.89 -21.38 -0.82
CA ALA A 115 -11.25 -22.28 -1.77
C ALA A 115 -11.18 -21.64 -3.17
N GLY A 116 -9.99 -21.69 -3.77
CA GLY A 116 -9.71 -21.07 -5.06
C GLY A 116 -9.28 -19.61 -5.03
N ASP A 117 -9.25 -18.97 -3.83
CA ASP A 117 -8.65 -17.64 -3.70
C ASP A 117 -7.11 -17.74 -3.79
N ILE A 118 -6.47 -16.66 -4.23
CA ILE A 118 -5.01 -16.51 -4.23
C ILE A 118 -4.62 -15.70 -3.01
N ALA A 119 -3.68 -16.20 -2.21
CA ALA A 119 -3.20 -15.53 -1.02
C ALA A 119 -2.58 -14.16 -1.37
N THR A 120 -3.13 -13.08 -0.82
CA THR A 120 -2.62 -11.71 -1.01
C THR A 120 -1.38 -11.43 -0.19
N ASN A 121 -1.31 -12.04 1.00
CA ASN A 121 -0.21 -11.94 1.95
C ASN A 121 0.18 -13.33 2.44
N GLU A 122 1.31 -13.43 3.13
CA GLU A 122 1.69 -14.65 3.84
C GLU A 122 0.67 -14.95 4.95
N ILE A 123 0.16 -16.18 4.96
CA ILE A 123 -0.84 -16.64 5.93
C ILE A 123 -0.14 -17.55 6.93
N MET A 124 -0.05 -17.10 8.18
CA MET A 124 0.56 -17.82 9.28
C MET A 124 -0.50 -18.17 10.33
N ILE A 125 -0.45 -19.39 10.84
CA ILE A 125 -1.21 -19.82 12.00
C ILE A 125 -0.26 -19.80 13.19
N SER A 126 -0.59 -18.96 14.18
CA SER A 126 0.22 -18.83 15.39
C SER A 126 0.04 -20.03 16.34
N ALA A 127 1.10 -20.38 17.04
CA ALA A 127 1.07 -21.38 18.09
C ALA A 127 0.10 -20.97 19.21
N GLY A 128 -0.65 -21.93 19.73
CA GLY A 128 -1.59 -21.68 20.82
C GLY A 128 -2.83 -22.56 20.81
N ASN A 129 -3.72 -22.30 21.75
CA ASN A 129 -5.01 -23.00 21.85
C ASN A 129 -5.96 -22.54 20.76
N THR A 130 -6.52 -23.51 20.02
CA THR A 130 -7.50 -23.21 18.97
C THR A 130 -8.93 -23.13 19.48
N GLY A 131 -9.20 -23.61 20.71
CA GLY A 131 -10.55 -23.70 21.26
C GLY A 131 -11.43 -24.77 20.58
N LEU A 132 -10.88 -25.58 19.70
CA LEU A 132 -11.60 -26.62 18.97
C LEU A 132 -11.49 -27.97 19.70
N ALA A 133 -12.61 -28.67 19.81
CA ALA A 133 -12.61 -30.03 20.36
C ALA A 133 -11.91 -31.02 19.40
N PRO A 134 -11.20 -32.03 19.94
CA PRO A 134 -10.61 -33.08 19.13
C PRO A 134 -11.67 -33.84 18.33
N GLY A 135 -11.38 -34.04 17.02
CA GLY A 135 -12.30 -34.70 16.11
C GLY A 135 -11.75 -34.74 14.68
N PRO A 136 -12.61 -34.84 13.65
CA PRO A 136 -12.19 -34.91 12.25
C PRO A 136 -11.34 -33.72 11.80
N VAL A 137 -11.37 -32.63 12.56
CA VAL A 137 -10.61 -31.39 12.27
C VAL A 137 -9.10 -31.63 12.36
N ILE A 138 -8.63 -32.59 13.19
CA ILE A 138 -7.20 -32.89 13.33
C ILE A 138 -6.60 -33.34 12.01
N SER A 139 -7.33 -34.17 11.24
CA SER A 139 -6.87 -34.61 9.91
C SER A 139 -6.77 -33.44 8.94
N GLU A 140 -7.66 -32.44 9.02
CA GLU A 140 -7.59 -31.23 8.20
C GLU A 140 -6.33 -30.41 8.52
N PHE A 141 -5.94 -30.28 9.80
CA PHE A 141 -4.68 -29.63 10.20
C PHE A 141 -3.46 -30.41 9.71
N GLY A 142 -3.50 -31.75 9.76
CA GLY A 142 -2.41 -32.61 9.25
C GLY A 142 -2.18 -32.42 7.75
N GLU A 143 -3.25 -32.35 6.95
CA GLU A 143 -3.17 -32.13 5.51
C GLU A 143 -2.61 -30.73 5.14
N VAL A 144 -2.86 -29.73 5.98
CA VAL A 144 -2.32 -28.36 5.81
C VAL A 144 -0.90 -28.26 6.40
N LYS A 145 -0.33 -29.37 6.92
CA LYS A 145 1.00 -29.47 7.54
C LYS A 145 1.16 -28.59 8.79
N VAL A 146 0.09 -28.35 9.52
CA VAL A 146 0.13 -27.63 10.80
C VAL A 146 0.31 -28.64 11.91
N PRO A 147 1.43 -28.63 12.66
CA PRO A 147 1.66 -29.55 13.75
C PRO A 147 0.72 -29.21 14.92
N THR A 148 -0.11 -30.17 15.31
CA THR A 148 -1.07 -30.02 16.40
C THR A 148 -0.82 -31.04 17.49
N ARG A 149 -1.19 -30.70 18.74
CA ARG A 149 -1.22 -31.57 19.90
C ARG A 149 -2.56 -31.43 20.61
N ILE A 150 -2.95 -32.42 21.40
CA ILE A 150 -4.17 -32.38 22.19
C ILE A 150 -3.78 -32.11 23.62
N GLU A 151 -4.24 -31.01 24.19
CA GLU A 151 -4.04 -30.64 25.59
C GLU A 151 -5.35 -30.10 26.16
N GLY A 152 -5.70 -30.58 27.38
CA GLY A 152 -6.89 -30.11 28.08
C GLY A 152 -8.20 -30.28 27.30
N GLY A 153 -8.31 -31.32 26.44
CA GLY A 153 -9.53 -31.55 25.65
C GLY A 153 -9.70 -30.58 24.47
N SER A 154 -8.66 -29.80 24.10
CA SER A 154 -8.65 -28.87 22.97
C SER A 154 -7.46 -29.16 22.08
N ILE A 155 -7.59 -28.76 20.80
CA ILE A 155 -6.49 -28.83 19.83
C ILE A 155 -5.59 -27.61 20.03
N TRP A 156 -4.28 -27.85 20.19
CA TRP A 156 -3.25 -26.82 20.28
C TRP A 156 -2.35 -26.88 19.05
N VAL A 157 -2.01 -25.71 18.50
CA VAL A 157 -0.98 -25.59 17.47
C VAL A 157 0.38 -25.55 18.16
N ALA A 158 1.28 -26.48 17.80
CA ALA A 158 2.55 -26.66 18.51
C ALA A 158 3.57 -25.56 18.19
N LYS A 159 3.56 -25.00 16.99
CA LYS A 159 4.48 -23.93 16.54
C LYS A 159 3.83 -23.08 15.47
N ASP A 160 4.32 -21.85 15.36
CA ASP A 160 3.93 -20.96 14.27
C ASP A 160 4.23 -21.61 12.93
N THR A 161 3.22 -21.69 12.08
CA THR A 161 3.32 -22.40 10.80
C THR A 161 2.76 -21.55 9.68
N VAL A 162 3.57 -21.32 8.64
CA VAL A 162 3.14 -20.68 7.40
C VAL A 162 2.38 -21.70 6.57
N VAL A 163 1.10 -21.44 6.32
CA VAL A 163 0.21 -22.34 5.56
C VAL A 163 0.08 -21.95 4.10
N ALA A 164 0.27 -20.69 3.77
CA ALA A 164 0.31 -20.20 2.39
C ALA A 164 1.22 -18.98 2.28
N ARG A 165 1.98 -18.89 1.20
CA ARG A 165 2.77 -17.71 0.85
C ARG A 165 1.98 -16.81 -0.10
N LYS A 166 2.44 -15.58 -0.25
CA LYS A 166 1.85 -14.65 -1.21
C LYS A 166 1.88 -15.25 -2.62
N GLY A 167 0.71 -15.34 -3.26
CA GLY A 167 0.55 -15.92 -4.59
C GLY A 167 0.08 -17.38 -4.61
N ASP A 168 0.09 -18.09 -3.47
CA ASP A 168 -0.35 -19.48 -3.40
C ASP A 168 -1.88 -19.60 -3.52
N LEU A 169 -2.33 -20.69 -4.13
CA LEU A 169 -3.75 -21.00 -4.24
C LEU A 169 -4.25 -21.62 -2.93
N ILE A 170 -5.33 -21.07 -2.38
CA ILE A 170 -5.94 -21.57 -1.15
C ILE A 170 -6.78 -22.81 -1.45
N THR A 171 -6.38 -23.94 -0.89
CA THR A 171 -7.12 -25.20 -1.03
C THR A 171 -8.41 -25.19 -0.18
N PRO A 172 -9.42 -26.02 -0.52
CA PRO A 172 -10.65 -26.12 0.27
C PRO A 172 -10.40 -26.42 1.76
N LYS A 173 -9.41 -27.27 2.05
CA LYS A 173 -9.04 -27.67 3.40
C LYS A 173 -8.35 -26.54 4.17
N MET A 174 -7.46 -25.79 3.53
CA MET A 174 -6.88 -24.57 4.10
C MET A 174 -7.97 -23.56 4.46
N ALA A 175 -8.91 -23.32 3.56
CA ALA A 175 -10.03 -22.40 3.81
C ALA A 175 -10.90 -22.86 4.99
N SER A 176 -11.16 -24.18 5.13
CA SER A 176 -11.89 -24.77 6.25
C SER A 176 -11.18 -24.51 7.58
N VAL A 177 -9.88 -24.84 7.66
CA VAL A 177 -9.06 -24.66 8.87
C VAL A 177 -9.01 -23.18 9.28
N LEU A 178 -8.73 -22.27 8.35
CA LEU A 178 -8.67 -20.83 8.60
C LEU A 178 -10.01 -20.27 9.08
N SER A 179 -11.12 -20.75 8.49
CA SER A 179 -12.47 -20.36 8.88
C SER A 179 -12.82 -20.84 10.30
N LYS A 180 -12.46 -22.10 10.65
CA LYS A 180 -12.67 -22.67 12.00
C LYS A 180 -11.85 -21.94 13.06
N LEU A 181 -10.66 -21.48 12.72
CA LEU A 181 -9.83 -20.64 13.58
C LEU A 181 -10.31 -19.18 13.66
N GLY A 182 -11.37 -18.81 12.92
CA GLY A 182 -11.88 -17.44 12.87
C GLY A 182 -10.92 -16.44 12.22
N GLN A 183 -9.85 -16.92 11.57
CA GLN A 183 -8.88 -16.06 10.93
C GLN A 183 -9.42 -15.49 9.62
N LYS A 184 -9.15 -14.20 9.39
CA LYS A 184 -9.50 -13.46 8.18
C LYS A 184 -8.22 -13.00 7.48
N PRO A 185 -7.48 -13.92 6.83
CA PRO A 185 -6.17 -13.60 6.30
C PRO A 185 -6.20 -12.81 4.98
N MET A 186 -7.33 -12.82 4.29
CA MET A 186 -7.47 -12.13 3.01
C MET A 186 -7.85 -10.67 3.21
N GLU A 187 -7.27 -9.80 2.41
CA GLU A 187 -7.66 -8.41 2.33
C GLU A 187 -8.54 -8.21 1.10
N ALA A 188 -9.75 -7.74 1.31
CA ALA A 188 -10.66 -7.33 0.25
C ALA A 188 -10.74 -5.81 0.21
N GLY A 189 -10.49 -5.28 -0.96
CA GLY A 189 -10.56 -3.85 -1.25
C GLY A 189 -10.93 -3.62 -2.70
N LEU A 190 -11.23 -2.38 -3.03
CA LEU A 190 -11.45 -1.94 -4.40
C LEU A 190 -10.12 -1.48 -4.99
N SER A 191 -9.75 -2.03 -6.13
CA SER A 191 -8.58 -1.59 -6.91
C SER A 191 -9.06 -0.65 -8.02
N ILE A 192 -8.53 0.57 -8.07
CA ILE A 192 -8.86 1.53 -9.13
C ILE A 192 -8.19 1.06 -10.42
N VAL A 193 -8.97 0.95 -11.48
CA VAL A 193 -8.51 0.61 -12.83
C VAL A 193 -8.08 1.87 -13.58
N SER A 194 -8.89 2.91 -13.48
CA SER A 194 -8.61 4.22 -14.06
C SER A 194 -9.39 5.30 -13.31
N ALA A 195 -8.88 6.52 -13.34
CA ALA A 195 -9.55 7.69 -12.79
C ALA A 195 -9.55 8.82 -13.83
N PHE A 196 -10.64 9.56 -13.85
CA PHE A 196 -10.80 10.77 -14.63
C PHE A 196 -10.84 11.95 -13.67
N ASP A 197 -9.99 12.95 -13.88
CA ASP A 197 -9.91 14.17 -13.07
C ASP A 197 -9.81 15.38 -13.98
N ASN A 198 -10.85 16.22 -14.03
CA ASN A 198 -10.88 17.50 -14.76
C ASN A 198 -10.29 17.44 -16.20
N GLY A 199 -10.59 16.37 -16.94
CA GLY A 199 -10.09 16.20 -18.32
C GLY A 199 -8.82 15.34 -18.44
N ALA A 200 -8.17 14.97 -17.36
CA ALA A 200 -7.03 14.06 -17.38
C ALA A 200 -7.46 12.62 -17.04
N ILE A 201 -6.96 11.66 -17.80
CA ILE A 201 -7.15 10.23 -17.51
C ILE A 201 -5.87 9.72 -16.86
N ILE A 202 -6.02 9.18 -15.65
CA ILE A 202 -4.92 8.62 -14.87
C ILE A 202 -5.17 7.11 -14.77
N ARG A 203 -4.25 6.30 -15.30
CA ARG A 203 -4.36 4.83 -15.29
C ARG A 203 -3.77 4.25 -14.02
N THR A 204 -4.08 2.99 -13.75
CA THR A 204 -3.59 2.27 -12.56
C THR A 204 -2.06 2.32 -12.41
N ALA A 205 -1.32 2.25 -13.51
CA ALA A 205 0.14 2.31 -13.49
C ALA A 205 0.66 3.63 -12.89
N ASP A 206 -0.01 4.74 -13.22
CA ASP A 206 0.35 6.09 -12.77
C ASP A 206 -0.22 6.39 -11.36
N LEU A 207 -1.19 5.59 -10.91
CA LEU A 207 -1.87 5.74 -9.63
C LEU A 207 -1.22 4.92 -8.50
N SER A 208 -0.47 3.86 -8.83
CA SER A 208 0.20 2.98 -7.87
C SER A 208 1.56 3.54 -7.46
N PHE A 209 1.56 4.59 -6.63
CA PHE A 209 2.79 5.13 -6.05
C PHE A 209 3.11 4.48 -4.71
N ASP A 210 4.31 3.91 -4.60
CA ASP A 210 4.90 3.64 -3.30
C ASP A 210 5.46 4.94 -2.73
N LEU A 211 4.65 5.62 -1.91
CA LEU A 211 5.03 6.87 -1.25
C LEU A 211 6.31 6.74 -0.42
N THR A 212 6.60 5.54 0.10
CA THR A 212 7.80 5.30 0.92
C THR A 212 9.05 5.21 0.05
N ALA A 213 8.97 4.51 -1.07
CA ALA A 213 10.04 4.45 -2.07
C ALA A 213 10.31 5.83 -2.66
N TYR A 214 9.26 6.53 -3.11
CA TYR A 214 9.39 7.87 -3.68
C TYR A 214 10.02 8.88 -2.71
N ARG A 215 9.60 8.84 -1.43
CA ARG A 215 10.21 9.69 -0.39
C ARG A 215 11.69 9.36 -0.19
N LYS A 216 12.07 8.08 -0.21
CA LYS A 216 13.46 7.64 -0.10
C LYS A 216 14.28 8.13 -1.29
N ASP A 217 13.76 8.00 -2.50
CA ASP A 217 14.45 8.45 -3.71
C ASP A 217 14.63 9.98 -3.71
N LEU A 218 13.62 10.74 -3.26
CA LEU A 218 13.70 12.18 -3.11
C LEU A 218 14.78 12.59 -2.10
N VAL A 219 14.82 11.95 -0.93
CA VAL A 219 15.85 12.20 0.09
C VAL A 219 17.24 11.86 -0.46
N GLN A 220 17.37 10.77 -1.20
CA GLN A 220 18.63 10.37 -1.84
C GLN A 220 19.05 11.40 -2.90
N ALA A 221 18.13 11.88 -3.75
CA ALA A 221 18.39 12.89 -4.74
C ALA A 221 18.87 14.21 -4.11
N ILE A 222 18.23 14.64 -3.03
CA ILE A 222 18.65 15.81 -2.25
C ILE A 222 20.07 15.61 -1.68
N SER A 223 20.34 14.45 -1.10
CA SER A 223 21.66 14.13 -0.56
C SER A 223 22.75 14.15 -1.64
N ASN A 224 22.44 13.60 -2.81
CA ASN A 224 23.35 13.60 -3.96
C ASN A 224 23.61 15.04 -4.48
N ALA A 225 22.57 15.88 -4.53
CA ALA A 225 22.69 17.28 -4.93
C ALA A 225 23.58 18.07 -3.96
N PHE A 226 23.42 17.85 -2.63
CA PHE A 226 24.31 18.44 -1.64
C PHE A 226 25.75 17.95 -1.78
N GLY A 227 25.95 16.63 -2.01
CA GLY A 227 27.27 16.06 -2.26
C GLY A 227 27.96 16.69 -3.47
N LEU A 228 27.24 16.76 -4.59
CA LEU A 228 27.76 17.39 -5.83
C LEU A 228 28.11 18.87 -5.62
N SER A 229 27.22 19.62 -4.93
CA SER A 229 27.47 21.03 -4.64
C SER A 229 28.72 21.24 -3.78
N MET A 230 28.97 20.35 -2.81
CA MET A 230 30.16 20.40 -1.97
C MET A 230 31.46 19.99 -2.70
N GLU A 231 31.38 19.09 -3.69
CA GLU A 231 32.54 18.67 -4.49
C GLU A 231 32.85 19.68 -5.62
N ALA A 232 31.81 20.35 -6.15
CA ALA A 232 31.96 21.38 -7.17
C ALA A 232 32.25 22.78 -6.60
N ASP A 233 32.41 22.91 -5.28
CA ASP A 233 32.56 24.19 -4.56
C ASP A 233 31.47 25.22 -4.88
N TYR A 234 30.26 24.74 -5.20
CA TYR A 234 29.13 25.59 -5.53
C TYR A 234 28.42 26.05 -4.26
N VAL A 235 28.65 27.30 -3.87
CA VAL A 235 28.14 27.87 -2.62
C VAL A 235 26.72 28.39 -2.77
N THR A 236 25.76 27.75 -2.13
CA THR A 236 24.41 28.25 -1.94
C THR A 236 24.14 28.54 -0.45
N PRO A 237 23.16 29.37 -0.11
CA PRO A 237 22.81 29.62 1.31
C PRO A 237 22.55 28.35 2.12
N GLU A 238 22.01 27.30 1.46
CA GLU A 238 21.67 26.03 2.11
C GLU A 238 22.89 25.13 2.28
N VAL A 239 23.90 25.22 1.38
CA VAL A 239 25.12 24.40 1.40
C VAL A 239 26.22 25.03 2.24
N ALA A 240 26.27 26.37 2.30
CA ALA A 240 27.32 27.12 3.00
C ALA A 240 27.58 26.64 4.44
N PRO A 241 26.61 26.38 5.31
CA PRO A 241 26.87 25.87 6.65
C PRO A 241 27.56 24.49 6.66
N ARG A 242 27.25 23.65 5.71
CA ARG A 242 27.88 22.30 5.59
C ARG A 242 29.31 22.41 5.05
N MET A 243 29.57 23.32 4.10
CA MET A 243 30.92 23.59 3.59
C MET A 243 31.83 24.17 4.68
N LEU A 244 31.31 25.11 5.47
CA LEU A 244 32.05 25.66 6.62
C LEU A 244 32.36 24.58 7.66
N GLY A 245 31.39 23.69 7.95
CA GLY A 245 31.62 22.55 8.83
C GLY A 245 32.67 21.58 8.31
N LYS A 246 32.65 21.29 6.98
CA LYS A 246 33.68 20.46 6.32
C LYS A 246 35.06 21.11 6.41
N ALA A 247 35.17 22.39 6.10
CA ALA A 247 36.41 23.15 6.17
C ALA A 247 36.94 23.20 7.60
N MET A 248 36.13 23.46 8.60
CA MET A 248 36.53 23.44 10.00
C MET A 248 37.04 22.07 10.43
N ASN A 249 36.36 20.99 10.08
CA ASN A 249 36.80 19.63 10.41
C ASN A 249 38.13 19.28 9.71
N GLN A 250 38.32 19.71 8.48
CA GLN A 250 39.59 19.53 7.74
C GLN A 250 40.71 20.31 8.37
N ALA A 251 40.49 21.56 8.79
CA ALA A 251 41.45 22.39 9.49
C ALA A 251 41.86 21.75 10.83
N LEU A 252 40.88 21.26 11.62
CA LEU A 252 41.16 20.56 12.87
C LEU A 252 41.95 19.26 12.64
N ALA A 253 41.60 18.48 11.61
CA ALA A 253 42.37 17.26 11.28
C ALA A 253 43.77 17.54 10.82
N LEU A 254 44.00 18.63 10.08
CA LEU A 254 45.33 19.07 9.68
C LEU A 254 46.16 19.54 10.90
N ALA A 255 45.58 20.34 11.80
CA ALA A 255 46.20 20.79 13.03
C ALA A 255 46.61 19.61 13.92
N ASP A 256 45.76 18.62 14.06
CA ASP A 256 46.02 17.39 14.81
C ASP A 256 47.13 16.56 14.17
N GLY A 257 47.12 16.41 12.83
CA GLY A 257 48.19 15.71 12.09
C GLY A 257 49.57 16.43 12.13
N ALA A 258 49.55 17.75 12.19
CA ALA A 258 50.75 18.58 12.33
C ALA A 258 51.24 18.72 13.79
N GLY A 259 50.50 18.22 14.77
CA GLY A 259 50.83 18.40 16.19
C GLY A 259 50.66 19.85 16.69
N TYR A 260 49.86 20.67 15.97
CA TYR A 260 49.62 22.07 16.31
C TYR A 260 48.66 22.20 17.46
N LEU A 261 49.17 22.62 18.63
CA LEU A 261 48.39 22.76 19.86
C LEU A 261 48.17 24.26 20.18
N GLU A 262 46.94 24.71 20.02
CA GLU A 262 46.49 26.03 20.38
C GLU A 262 45.18 25.92 21.19
N THR A 263 44.80 26.99 21.89
CA THR A 263 43.60 27.01 22.75
C THR A 263 42.34 26.51 22.08
N GLY A 264 42.20 26.69 20.75
CA GLY A 264 41.08 26.19 19.95
C GLY A 264 41.18 24.71 19.51
N THR A 265 42.38 24.11 19.49
CA THR A 265 42.61 22.73 19.01
C THR A 265 42.83 21.74 20.12
N VAL A 266 43.30 22.18 21.30
CA VAL A 266 43.65 21.32 22.47
C VAL A 266 42.45 20.44 22.89
N GLU A 267 41.29 20.99 22.98
CA GLU A 267 40.08 20.22 23.37
C GLU A 267 39.79 19.09 22.39
N HIS A 268 39.94 19.35 21.10
CA HIS A 268 39.71 18.35 20.05
C HIS A 268 40.74 17.21 20.13
N VAL A 269 42.01 17.56 20.26
CA VAL A 269 43.11 16.59 20.38
C VAL A 269 42.96 15.72 21.63
N LEU A 270 42.63 16.33 22.78
CA LEU A 270 42.40 15.58 24.02
C LEU A 270 41.19 14.64 23.89
N ARG A 271 40.12 15.11 23.33
CA ARG A 271 38.92 14.29 23.11
C ARG A 271 39.22 13.08 22.21
N ARG A 272 40.02 13.25 21.15
CA ARG A 272 40.45 12.18 20.26
C ARG A 272 41.39 11.22 20.96
N ALA A 273 42.34 11.70 21.76
CA ALA A 273 43.26 10.85 22.54
C ALA A 273 42.46 9.97 23.53
N VAL A 274 41.48 10.51 24.22
CA VAL A 274 40.61 9.74 25.12
C VAL A 274 39.83 8.68 24.36
N LEU A 275 39.22 9.01 23.19
CA LEU A 275 38.52 8.03 22.37
C LEU A 275 39.44 6.90 21.89
N ASN A 276 40.62 7.24 21.42
CA ASN A 276 41.65 6.25 21.00
C ASN A 276 42.08 5.35 22.16
N ALA A 277 42.27 5.91 23.34
CA ALA A 277 42.59 5.14 24.55
C ALA A 277 41.43 4.19 24.93
N MET A 278 40.19 4.63 24.84
CA MET A 278 39.02 3.77 25.10
C MET A 278 38.92 2.61 24.09
N VAL A 279 39.11 2.87 22.79
CA VAL A 279 39.15 1.84 21.75
C VAL A 279 40.29 0.83 21.95
N LEU A 280 41.48 1.30 22.32
CA LEU A 280 42.59 0.43 22.65
C LEU A 280 42.28 -0.44 23.87
N ASN A 281 41.72 0.15 24.92
CA ASN A 281 41.34 -0.59 26.13
C ASN A 281 40.29 -1.69 25.85
N GLN A 282 39.38 -1.46 24.91
CA GLN A 282 38.40 -2.49 24.48
C GLN A 282 39.05 -3.62 23.66
N LYS A 283 40.16 -3.36 22.96
CA LYS A 283 40.88 -4.36 22.16
C LYS A 283 41.91 -5.16 22.94
N ILE A 284 42.32 -4.69 24.13
CA ILE A 284 43.23 -5.41 25.00
C ILE A 284 42.39 -6.46 25.76
N PRO A 285 42.65 -7.77 25.59
CA PRO A 285 41.97 -8.77 26.39
C PRO A 285 42.31 -8.54 27.86
N PRO A 286 41.36 -8.77 28.79
CA PRO A 286 41.68 -8.63 30.21
C PRO A 286 42.84 -9.57 30.53
N THR A 287 44.00 -8.99 30.89
CA THR A 287 45.12 -9.74 31.39
C THR A 287 44.65 -10.49 32.63
N GLY A 288 44.48 -11.82 32.46
CA GLY A 288 44.18 -12.69 33.57
C GLY A 288 45.26 -12.52 34.62
N ASN A 289 44.87 -12.16 35.79
CA ASN A 289 45.71 -12.21 36.99
C ASN A 289 46.06 -13.66 37.24
N PRO A 290 47.29 -13.99 37.52
CA PRO A 290 47.75 -15.34 37.83
C PRO A 290 47.07 -15.91 39.08
#